data_7e1b779260a84103541b5d1f59ea979c
#
_entry.id   7e1b779260a84103541b5d1f59ea979c
#
_cell.length_a   1.000
_cell.length_b   1.000
_cell.length_c   1.000
_cell.angle_alpha   90.00
_cell.angle_beta   90.00
_cell.angle_gamma   90.00
#
_symmetry.space_group_name_H-M   'P 1'
#
loop_
_entity.id
_entity.type
_entity.pdbx_description
1 polymer ?
#
loop_
_entity_poly.entity_id
_entity_poly.type
_entity_poly.pdbx_seq_one_letter_code
_entity_poly.pdbx_strand_id
1 'polypeptide(L)'
;MNKGIEAQEILQIRQDFPLFRNDPVIYLDNSATTQKPDAVLNAVSEFYGHDNANPFRGIYDLSEQATERYEAARETVSKFIHAERPSEIVFTRNASESLNLAANCLAELLLQPGDEVIVTIVEHHSNFLPWLQAAKRHGAALKFLECDAKGEIPLEALEEAITDRTRLVTMTQMSNVFGREYDVKAAAALCHSKGDIVVIADGSQSVPHIKVDVQDLGVDFLAFSGHKMLA
;
A
#
# COMPACT_ATOMS: atom_id res chain seq x y z
N MET A 1 21.99 -16.83 0.98
CA MET A 1 20.88 -17.80 1.10
C MET A 1 20.22 -17.55 2.46
N ASN A 2 18.98 -17.03 2.46
CA ASN A 2 18.23 -16.96 3.70
C ASN A 2 18.01 -18.39 4.19
N LYS A 3 18.46 -18.70 5.40
CA LYS A 3 18.07 -19.95 6.07
C LYS A 3 16.57 -19.88 6.25
N GLY A 4 15.84 -20.84 5.70
CA GLY A 4 14.41 -20.95 5.94
C GLY A 4 14.12 -21.08 7.44
N ILE A 5 12.93 -20.66 7.87
CA ILE A 5 12.48 -20.78 9.26
C ILE A 5 12.39 -22.29 9.58
N GLU A 6 12.99 -22.72 10.67
CA GLU A 6 12.95 -24.12 11.13
C GLU A 6 11.54 -24.51 11.60
N ALA A 7 11.14 -25.79 11.42
CA ALA A 7 9.81 -26.26 11.75
C ALA A 7 9.44 -25.99 13.23
N GLN A 8 10.40 -26.07 14.13
CA GLN A 8 10.18 -25.78 15.55
C GLN A 8 9.94 -24.30 15.81
N GLU A 9 10.61 -23.42 15.09
CA GLU A 9 10.40 -21.97 15.15
C GLU A 9 9.02 -21.59 14.63
N ILE A 10 8.55 -22.22 13.53
CA ILE A 10 7.18 -22.05 13.02
C ILE A 10 6.14 -22.42 14.09
N LEU A 11 6.35 -23.53 14.80
CA LEU A 11 5.44 -23.93 15.87
C LEU A 11 5.43 -22.94 17.04
N GLN A 12 6.56 -22.29 17.34
CA GLN A 12 6.63 -21.23 18.35
C GLN A 12 5.89 -19.98 17.89
N ILE A 13 6.17 -19.49 16.66
CA ILE A 13 5.48 -18.33 16.09
C ILE A 13 3.96 -18.53 16.06
N ARG A 14 3.47 -19.73 15.76
CA ARG A 14 2.02 -20.04 15.79
C ARG A 14 1.39 -19.82 17.16
N GLN A 15 2.16 -19.92 18.25
CA GLN A 15 1.64 -19.69 19.61
C GLN A 15 1.36 -18.19 19.89
N ASP A 16 1.92 -17.29 19.13
CA ASP A 16 1.64 -15.86 19.25
C ASP A 16 0.25 -15.48 18.76
N PHE A 17 -0.42 -16.39 18.03
CA PHE A 17 -1.73 -16.15 17.42
C PHE A 17 -2.83 -16.91 18.16
N PRO A 18 -3.77 -16.22 18.82
CA PRO A 18 -4.85 -16.86 19.58
C PRO A 18 -5.69 -17.84 18.76
N LEU A 19 -5.96 -17.51 17.48
CA LEU A 19 -6.71 -18.42 16.60
C LEU A 19 -6.07 -19.79 16.53
N PHE A 20 -4.76 -19.86 16.32
CA PHE A 20 -4.04 -21.12 16.11
C PHE A 20 -3.78 -21.90 17.41
N ARG A 21 -3.87 -21.24 18.58
CA ARG A 21 -3.85 -21.93 19.89
C ARG A 21 -5.19 -22.56 20.22
N ASN A 22 -6.27 -21.91 19.83
CA ASN A 22 -7.63 -22.29 20.21
C ASN A 22 -8.30 -23.23 19.21
N ASP A 23 -7.85 -23.21 17.93
CA ASP A 23 -8.43 -23.98 16.85
C ASP A 23 -7.31 -24.57 15.96
N PRO A 24 -7.36 -25.90 15.64
CA PRO A 24 -6.38 -26.54 14.75
C PRO A 24 -6.55 -26.18 13.27
N VAL A 25 -7.02 -24.98 12.97
CA VAL A 25 -7.27 -24.51 11.60
C VAL A 25 -5.98 -24.38 10.78
N ILE A 26 -6.07 -24.74 9.51
CA ILE A 26 -5.08 -24.39 8.48
C ILE A 26 -5.62 -23.19 7.74
N TYR A 27 -5.03 -22.02 7.99
CA TYR A 27 -5.45 -20.76 7.40
C TYR A 27 -4.52 -20.39 6.23
N LEU A 28 -5.07 -20.32 5.01
CA LEU A 28 -4.33 -20.06 3.78
C LEU A 28 -4.79 -18.79 3.04
N ASP A 29 -5.65 -17.98 3.67
CA ASP A 29 -6.24 -16.77 3.06
C ASP A 29 -5.57 -15.46 3.53
N ASN A 30 -4.25 -15.50 3.76
CA ASN A 30 -3.50 -14.35 4.24
C ASN A 30 -3.43 -13.19 3.23
N SER A 31 -3.61 -13.47 1.95
CA SER A 31 -3.68 -12.42 0.91
C SER A 31 -4.94 -11.56 1.04
N ALA A 32 -6.00 -12.09 1.62
CA ALA A 32 -7.22 -11.34 1.94
C ALA A 32 -7.06 -10.56 3.25
N THR A 33 -6.65 -11.23 4.33
CA THR A 33 -6.33 -10.64 5.64
C THR A 33 -5.47 -11.60 6.46
N THR A 34 -4.55 -11.10 7.28
CA THR A 34 -3.77 -11.94 8.19
C THR A 34 -4.44 -12.08 9.55
N GLN A 35 -4.13 -13.16 10.27
CA GLN A 35 -4.49 -13.29 11.68
C GLN A 35 -3.69 -12.30 12.53
N LYS A 36 -4.23 -11.92 13.67
CA LYS A 36 -3.64 -10.93 14.57
C LYS A 36 -2.90 -11.65 15.72
N PRO A 37 -1.62 -11.33 15.96
CA PRO A 37 -0.92 -11.86 17.13
C PRO A 37 -1.38 -11.17 18.42
N ASP A 38 -1.12 -11.81 19.57
CA ASP A 38 -1.43 -11.26 20.89
C ASP A 38 -0.87 -9.84 21.08
N ALA A 39 0.33 -9.57 20.58
CA ALA A 39 0.97 -8.27 20.71
C ALA A 39 0.10 -7.14 20.12
N VAL A 40 -0.54 -7.38 18.96
CA VAL A 40 -1.42 -6.42 18.31
C VAL A 40 -2.75 -6.29 19.05
N LEU A 41 -3.36 -7.43 19.44
CA LEU A 41 -4.63 -7.43 20.17
C LEU A 41 -4.50 -6.74 21.53
N ASN A 42 -3.41 -6.99 22.24
CA ASN A 42 -3.12 -6.39 23.53
C ASN A 42 -2.85 -4.87 23.38
N ALA A 43 -2.07 -4.45 22.39
CA ALA A 43 -1.80 -3.03 22.15
C ALA A 43 -3.09 -2.24 21.91
N VAL A 44 -4.04 -2.78 21.14
CA VAL A 44 -5.35 -2.16 20.92
C VAL A 44 -6.16 -2.09 22.22
N SER A 45 -6.18 -3.19 22.99
CA SER A 45 -6.91 -3.26 24.27
C SER A 45 -6.33 -2.32 25.33
N GLU A 46 -5.01 -2.25 25.43
CA GLU A 46 -4.29 -1.33 26.33
C GLU A 46 -4.56 0.12 25.97
N PHE A 47 -4.47 0.46 24.68
CA PHE A 47 -4.76 1.82 24.24
C PHE A 47 -6.17 2.27 24.65
N TYR A 48 -7.19 1.47 24.33
CA TYR A 48 -8.57 1.83 24.70
C TYR A 48 -8.84 1.74 26.19
N GLY A 49 -8.14 0.88 26.91
CA GLY A 49 -8.32 0.70 28.36
C GLY A 49 -7.62 1.78 29.21
N HIS A 50 -6.51 2.36 28.72
CA HIS A 50 -5.64 3.20 29.54
C HIS A 50 -5.26 4.54 28.92
N ASP A 51 -5.13 4.63 27.58
CA ASP A 51 -4.50 5.78 26.91
C ASP A 51 -5.42 6.54 25.95
N ASN A 52 -6.68 6.11 25.83
CA ASN A 52 -7.62 6.66 24.86
C ASN A 52 -7.95 8.12 25.16
N ALA A 53 -7.36 9.03 24.41
CA ALA A 53 -7.63 10.46 24.43
C ALA A 53 -7.56 11.04 23.02
N ASN A 54 -8.06 12.28 22.86
CA ASN A 54 -7.98 13.00 21.58
C ASN A 54 -6.54 13.50 21.36
N PRO A 55 -5.79 12.98 20.39
CA PRO A 55 -4.43 13.44 20.12
C PRO A 55 -4.42 14.88 19.57
N PHE A 56 -3.29 15.59 19.71
CA PHE A 56 -2.94 16.92 19.18
C PHE A 56 -3.65 18.12 19.78
N ARG A 57 -4.79 17.99 20.43
CA ARG A 57 -5.61 19.16 20.84
C ARG A 57 -5.79 19.32 22.35
N GLY A 58 -5.41 18.35 23.14
CA GLY A 58 -5.47 18.43 24.60
C GLY A 58 -4.17 18.95 25.19
N ILE A 59 -4.29 19.68 26.30
CA ILE A 59 -3.17 20.21 27.11
C ILE A 59 -3.02 19.44 28.43
N TYR A 60 -3.50 18.20 28.49
CA TYR A 60 -3.46 17.33 29.65
C TYR A 60 -2.69 16.04 29.33
N ASP A 61 -2.08 15.44 30.33
CA ASP A 61 -1.11 14.33 30.19
C ASP A 61 -1.59 13.20 29.29
N LEU A 62 -2.86 12.77 29.42
CA LEU A 62 -3.37 11.67 28.61
C LEU A 62 -3.46 12.02 27.11
N SER A 63 -3.76 13.28 26.77
CA SER A 63 -3.77 13.74 25.37
C SER A 63 -2.35 13.83 24.79
N GLU A 64 -1.38 14.23 25.60
CA GLU A 64 0.03 14.27 25.21
C GLU A 64 0.55 12.84 24.95
N GLN A 65 0.27 11.91 25.86
CA GLN A 65 0.62 10.50 25.70
C GLN A 65 -0.01 9.88 24.45
N ALA A 66 -1.30 10.15 24.19
CA ALA A 66 -1.96 9.68 22.97
C ALA A 66 -1.31 10.25 21.69
N THR A 67 -0.89 11.52 21.74
CA THR A 67 -0.16 12.18 20.64
C THR A 67 1.21 11.54 20.42
N GLU A 68 1.97 11.34 21.47
CA GLU A 68 3.29 10.70 21.40
C GLU A 68 3.23 9.29 20.82
N ARG A 69 2.25 8.48 21.26
CA ARG A 69 2.03 7.12 20.70
C ARG A 69 1.65 7.14 19.23
N TYR A 70 0.81 8.08 18.84
CA TYR A 70 0.39 8.21 17.44
C TYR A 70 1.58 8.61 16.54
N GLU A 71 2.40 9.56 16.97
CA GLU A 71 3.58 9.98 16.21
C GLU A 71 4.70 8.92 16.23
N ALA A 72 4.87 8.19 17.33
CA ALA A 72 5.79 7.06 17.39
C ALA A 72 5.39 5.92 16.41
N ALA A 73 4.09 5.65 16.26
CA ALA A 73 3.59 4.73 15.25
C ALA A 73 3.89 5.23 13.83
N ARG A 74 3.72 6.51 13.56
CA ARG A 74 4.06 7.16 12.29
C ARG A 74 5.54 7.02 11.96
N GLU A 75 6.40 7.30 12.92
CA GLU A 75 7.85 7.13 12.79
C GLU A 75 8.24 5.68 12.51
N THR A 76 7.60 4.73 13.20
CA THR A 76 7.82 3.30 13.00
C THR A 76 7.47 2.87 11.57
N VAL A 77 6.33 3.31 11.05
CA VAL A 77 5.92 3.03 9.66
C VAL A 77 6.88 3.68 8.67
N SER A 78 7.26 4.95 8.90
CA SER A 78 8.24 5.66 8.06
C SER A 78 9.56 4.89 7.94
N LYS A 79 10.12 4.44 9.07
CA LYS A 79 11.34 3.64 9.09
C LYS A 79 11.16 2.27 8.41
N PHE A 80 9.99 1.66 8.58
CA PHE A 80 9.71 0.33 8.04
C PHE A 80 9.73 0.30 6.51
N ILE A 81 9.16 1.32 5.85
CA ILE A 81 9.16 1.45 4.39
C ILE A 81 10.28 2.33 3.86
N HIS A 82 11.17 2.82 4.74
CA HIS A 82 12.26 3.74 4.42
C HIS A 82 11.78 5.05 3.76
N ALA A 83 10.69 5.63 4.26
CA ALA A 83 10.28 6.98 3.88
C ALA A 83 11.28 8.02 4.40
N GLU A 84 11.45 9.13 3.70
CA GLU A 84 12.43 10.17 4.05
C GLU A 84 12.08 10.83 5.39
N ARG A 85 10.77 11.06 5.62
CA ARG A 85 10.28 11.76 6.82
C ARG A 85 8.97 11.13 7.34
N PRO A 86 8.76 11.11 8.65
CA PRO A 86 7.50 10.65 9.22
C PRO A 86 6.27 11.42 8.71
N SER A 87 6.43 12.71 8.35
CA SER A 87 5.34 13.53 7.80
C SER A 87 4.81 13.06 6.44
N GLU A 88 5.51 12.16 5.75
CA GLU A 88 5.04 11.53 4.51
C GLU A 88 4.04 10.40 4.76
N ILE A 89 3.93 9.92 5.99
CA ILE A 89 3.00 8.87 6.35
C ILE A 89 1.62 9.45 6.63
N VAL A 90 0.62 9.02 5.87
CA VAL A 90 -0.78 9.39 6.05
C VAL A 90 -1.56 8.14 6.46
N PHE A 91 -2.09 8.14 7.69
CA PHE A 91 -2.94 7.05 8.15
C PHE A 91 -4.36 7.18 7.61
N THR A 92 -4.86 6.10 7.05
CA THR A 92 -6.23 5.93 6.61
C THR A 92 -6.75 4.60 7.15
N ARG A 93 -8.02 4.26 6.89
CA ARG A 93 -8.58 2.99 7.36
C ARG A 93 -7.98 1.75 6.67
N ASN A 94 -7.55 1.90 5.42
CA ASN A 94 -6.95 0.83 4.61
C ASN A 94 -6.45 1.38 3.25
N ALA A 95 -5.78 0.54 2.45
CA ALA A 95 -5.31 0.90 1.12
C ALA A 95 -6.44 1.36 0.17
N SER A 96 -7.65 0.80 0.28
CA SER A 96 -8.78 1.26 -0.55
C SER A 96 -9.12 2.72 -0.27
N GLU A 97 -9.12 3.16 0.99
CA GLU A 97 -9.31 4.57 1.33
C GLU A 97 -8.12 5.42 0.87
N SER A 98 -6.89 4.96 1.06
CA SER A 98 -5.68 5.66 0.59
C SER A 98 -5.72 5.91 -0.91
N LEU A 99 -6.03 4.88 -1.70
CA LEU A 99 -6.10 4.97 -3.16
C LEU A 99 -7.27 5.84 -3.64
N ASN A 100 -8.43 5.79 -2.95
CA ASN A 100 -9.53 6.71 -3.23
C ASN A 100 -9.18 8.16 -2.89
N LEU A 101 -8.50 8.40 -1.77
CA LEU A 101 -8.02 9.73 -1.39
C LEU A 101 -7.04 10.27 -2.43
N ALA A 102 -6.04 9.47 -2.80
CA ALA A 102 -5.09 9.83 -3.86
C ALA A 102 -5.79 10.13 -5.18
N ALA A 103 -6.70 9.25 -5.63
CA ALA A 103 -7.42 9.45 -6.89
C ALA A 103 -8.29 10.71 -6.89
N ASN A 104 -8.98 11.01 -5.79
CA ASN A 104 -9.78 12.22 -5.72
C ASN A 104 -8.94 13.49 -5.67
N CYS A 105 -7.89 13.53 -4.85
CA CYS A 105 -7.04 14.72 -4.72
C CYS A 105 -6.20 14.98 -5.97
N LEU A 106 -5.54 13.93 -6.50
CA LEU A 106 -4.65 14.07 -7.65
C LEU A 106 -5.41 14.34 -8.95
N ALA A 107 -6.60 13.76 -9.11
CA ALA A 107 -7.41 14.06 -10.29
C ALA A 107 -7.79 15.54 -10.37
N GLU A 108 -8.19 16.14 -9.24
CA GLU A 108 -8.48 17.59 -9.18
C GLU A 108 -7.26 18.47 -9.49
N LEU A 109 -6.08 18.01 -9.11
CA LEU A 109 -4.84 18.76 -9.29
C LEU A 109 -4.25 18.61 -10.69
N LEU A 110 -4.38 17.42 -11.30
CA LEU A 110 -3.59 17.04 -12.47
C LEU A 110 -4.42 16.89 -13.74
N LEU A 111 -5.68 16.42 -13.64
CA LEU A 111 -6.40 16.00 -14.84
C LEU A 111 -7.20 17.12 -15.49
N GLN A 112 -7.02 17.24 -16.80
CA GLN A 112 -7.81 18.07 -17.69
C GLN A 112 -8.48 17.20 -18.75
N PRO A 113 -9.54 17.70 -19.44
CA PRO A 113 -10.16 16.96 -20.53
C PRO A 113 -9.15 16.54 -21.61
N GLY A 114 -9.14 15.24 -21.90
CA GLY A 114 -8.22 14.63 -22.87
C GLY A 114 -6.88 14.19 -22.31
N ASP A 115 -6.59 14.41 -21.02
CA ASP A 115 -5.46 13.79 -20.35
C ASP A 115 -5.67 12.28 -20.14
N GLU A 116 -4.62 11.58 -19.77
CA GLU A 116 -4.60 10.14 -19.69
C GLU A 116 -4.08 9.64 -18.33
N VAL A 117 -4.75 8.63 -17.80
CA VAL A 117 -4.32 7.83 -16.65
C VAL A 117 -4.03 6.43 -17.14
N ILE A 118 -2.88 5.88 -16.83
CA ILE A 118 -2.51 4.49 -17.17
C ILE A 118 -2.67 3.63 -15.92
N VAL A 119 -3.32 2.47 -16.07
CA VAL A 119 -3.52 1.47 -15.04
C VAL A 119 -3.26 0.08 -15.62
N THR A 120 -2.74 -0.86 -14.81
CA THR A 120 -2.54 -2.22 -15.30
C THR A 120 -3.83 -3.03 -15.19
N ILE A 121 -4.01 -4.03 -16.06
CA ILE A 121 -5.18 -4.91 -16.01
C ILE A 121 -5.17 -5.85 -14.79
N VAL A 122 -4.03 -5.99 -14.12
CA VAL A 122 -3.85 -6.87 -12.97
C VAL A 122 -4.13 -6.21 -11.62
N GLU A 123 -4.66 -4.99 -11.63
CA GLU A 123 -4.95 -4.23 -10.40
C GLU A 123 -6.09 -4.85 -9.59
N HIS A 124 -5.97 -4.70 -8.28
CA HIS A 124 -7.13 -4.83 -7.41
C HIS A 124 -8.14 -3.70 -7.69
N HIS A 125 -9.45 -3.98 -7.56
CA HIS A 125 -10.50 -2.98 -7.76
C HIS A 125 -10.28 -1.67 -6.99
N SER A 126 -9.61 -1.71 -5.83
CA SER A 126 -9.27 -0.53 -5.03
C SER A 126 -8.32 0.43 -5.75
N ASN A 127 -7.48 -0.07 -6.66
CA ASN A 127 -6.55 0.74 -7.46
C ASN A 127 -7.01 0.95 -8.90
N PHE A 128 -8.18 0.46 -9.27
CA PHE A 128 -8.74 0.61 -10.61
C PHE A 128 -9.98 1.52 -10.61
N LEU A 129 -10.99 1.19 -9.78
CA LEU A 129 -12.29 1.88 -9.80
C LEU A 129 -12.21 3.38 -9.46
N PRO A 130 -11.39 3.83 -8.49
CA PRO A 130 -11.25 5.26 -8.20
C PRO A 130 -10.74 6.06 -9.39
N TRP A 131 -9.77 5.52 -10.13
CA TRP A 131 -9.20 6.17 -11.32
C TRP A 131 -10.16 6.19 -12.49
N LEU A 132 -10.94 5.11 -12.67
CA LEU A 132 -12.01 5.10 -13.67
C LEU A 132 -13.04 6.21 -13.42
N GLN A 133 -13.46 6.38 -12.15
CA GLN A 133 -14.40 7.42 -11.78
C GLN A 133 -13.78 8.83 -11.89
N ALA A 134 -12.53 8.97 -11.48
CA ALA A 134 -11.79 10.23 -11.58
C ALA A 134 -11.62 10.65 -13.05
N ALA A 135 -11.12 9.79 -13.90
CA ALA A 135 -10.96 10.05 -15.33
C ALA A 135 -12.29 10.45 -15.97
N LYS A 136 -13.38 9.73 -15.68
CA LYS A 136 -14.72 10.06 -16.18
C LYS A 136 -15.19 11.46 -15.74
N ARG A 137 -14.98 11.84 -14.48
CA ARG A 137 -15.36 13.18 -13.97
C ARG A 137 -14.62 14.32 -14.64
N HIS A 138 -13.33 14.11 -14.96
CA HIS A 138 -12.47 15.15 -15.54
C HIS A 138 -12.37 15.10 -17.07
N GLY A 139 -13.12 14.19 -17.73
CA GLY A 139 -13.02 14.05 -19.19
C GLY A 139 -11.69 13.50 -19.68
N ALA A 140 -10.94 12.84 -18.79
CA ALA A 140 -9.70 12.15 -19.09
C ALA A 140 -9.94 10.70 -19.55
N ALA A 141 -8.97 10.10 -20.22
CA ALA A 141 -9.01 8.70 -20.64
C ALA A 141 -8.32 7.81 -19.59
N LEU A 142 -8.92 6.64 -19.31
CA LEU A 142 -8.24 5.58 -18.58
C LEU A 142 -7.74 4.55 -19.60
N LYS A 143 -6.42 4.35 -19.63
CA LYS A 143 -5.74 3.36 -20.47
C LYS A 143 -5.35 2.14 -19.64
N PHE A 144 -5.57 0.95 -20.20
CA PHE A 144 -5.16 -0.30 -19.57
C PHE A 144 -3.89 -0.84 -20.20
N LEU A 145 -2.92 -1.22 -19.36
CA LEU A 145 -1.82 -2.05 -19.79
C LEU A 145 -2.23 -3.53 -19.64
N GLU A 146 -2.27 -4.21 -20.75
CA GLU A 146 -2.57 -5.64 -20.79
C GLU A 146 -1.38 -6.45 -20.28
N CYS A 147 -1.66 -7.63 -19.74
CA CYS A 147 -0.65 -8.62 -19.39
C CYS A 147 -0.73 -9.85 -20.32
N ASP A 148 0.34 -10.60 -20.38
CA ASP A 148 0.32 -11.90 -21.06
C ASP A 148 -0.41 -12.99 -20.23
N ALA A 149 -0.47 -14.22 -20.76
CA ALA A 149 -1.11 -15.36 -20.08
C ALA A 149 -0.46 -15.75 -18.75
N LYS A 150 0.74 -15.26 -18.46
CA LYS A 150 1.48 -15.47 -17.20
C LYS A 150 1.35 -14.27 -16.26
N GLY A 151 0.61 -13.23 -16.66
CA GLY A 151 0.48 -12.00 -15.91
C GLY A 151 1.71 -11.08 -16.03
N GLU A 152 2.54 -11.22 -17.06
CA GLU A 152 3.68 -10.34 -17.30
C GLU A 152 3.23 -9.06 -18.01
N ILE A 153 3.77 -7.93 -17.56
CA ILE A 153 3.58 -6.62 -18.19
C ILE A 153 4.97 -6.11 -18.57
N PRO A 154 5.33 -6.17 -19.86
CA PRO A 154 6.62 -5.66 -20.32
C PRO A 154 6.74 -4.14 -20.09
N LEU A 155 7.94 -3.68 -19.73
CA LEU A 155 8.21 -2.26 -19.56
C LEU A 155 8.03 -1.48 -20.87
N GLU A 156 8.31 -2.12 -22.00
CA GLU A 156 8.12 -1.61 -23.34
C GLU A 156 6.63 -1.28 -23.61
N ALA A 157 5.69 -2.07 -23.09
CA ALA A 157 4.27 -1.79 -23.22
C ALA A 157 3.87 -0.52 -22.47
N LEU A 158 4.49 -0.25 -21.33
CA LEU A 158 4.31 1.02 -20.62
C LEU A 158 4.91 2.18 -21.43
N GLU A 159 6.11 2.01 -21.99
CA GLU A 159 6.77 3.02 -22.78
C GLU A 159 5.93 3.41 -24.01
N GLU A 160 5.36 2.43 -24.71
CA GLU A 160 4.49 2.65 -25.87
C GLU A 160 3.14 3.32 -25.50
N ALA A 161 2.64 3.06 -24.27
CA ALA A 161 1.37 3.61 -23.81
C ALA A 161 1.47 5.07 -23.36
N ILE A 162 2.66 5.53 -22.92
CA ILE A 162 2.91 6.90 -22.46
C ILE A 162 2.87 7.86 -23.65
N THR A 163 2.11 8.95 -23.49
CA THR A 163 2.03 10.06 -24.45
C THR A 163 2.23 11.41 -23.76
N ASP A 164 2.26 12.48 -24.50
CA ASP A 164 2.32 13.86 -23.96
C ASP A 164 1.09 14.22 -23.09
N ARG A 165 0.04 13.40 -23.14
CA ARG A 165 -1.19 13.53 -22.36
C ARG A 165 -1.19 12.70 -21.08
N THR A 166 -0.23 11.79 -20.89
CA THR A 166 -0.15 10.96 -19.70
C THR A 166 0.22 11.81 -18.48
N ARG A 167 -0.61 11.79 -17.45
CA ARG A 167 -0.41 12.52 -16.19
C ARG A 167 -0.12 11.62 -15.01
N LEU A 168 -0.59 10.38 -15.07
CA LEU A 168 -0.49 9.47 -13.96
C LEU A 168 -0.41 8.02 -14.44
N VAL A 169 0.43 7.26 -13.76
CA VAL A 169 0.51 5.79 -13.87
C VAL A 169 0.27 5.20 -12.49
N THR A 170 -0.62 4.23 -12.41
CA THR A 170 -0.83 3.48 -11.16
C THR A 170 -0.72 1.99 -11.42
N MET A 171 0.02 1.29 -10.57
CA MET A 171 0.25 -0.14 -10.72
C MET A 171 0.48 -0.85 -9.39
N THR A 172 0.08 -2.10 -9.31
CA THR A 172 0.39 -2.95 -8.16
C THR A 172 1.85 -3.37 -8.20
N GLN A 173 2.52 -3.34 -7.04
CA GLN A 173 3.89 -3.87 -6.94
C GLN A 173 3.90 -5.40 -6.89
N MET A 174 2.84 -6.00 -6.31
CA MET A 174 2.67 -7.46 -6.28
C MET A 174 1.20 -7.81 -6.47
N SER A 175 0.91 -8.66 -7.45
CA SER A 175 -0.47 -9.08 -7.73
C SER A 175 -1.01 -10.00 -6.64
N ASN A 176 -2.22 -9.70 -6.16
CA ASN A 176 -2.97 -10.59 -5.26
C ASN A 176 -3.52 -11.85 -5.95
N VAL A 177 -3.55 -11.89 -7.28
CA VAL A 177 -4.06 -13.02 -8.09
C VAL A 177 -2.91 -13.91 -8.56
N PHE A 178 -1.90 -13.32 -9.18
CA PHE A 178 -0.76 -14.06 -9.75
C PHE A 178 0.35 -14.31 -8.73
N GLY A 179 0.42 -13.54 -7.62
CA GLY A 179 1.55 -13.56 -6.68
C GLY A 179 2.85 -13.08 -7.32
N ARG A 180 2.76 -12.36 -8.44
CA ARG A 180 3.90 -11.87 -9.20
C ARG A 180 4.28 -10.47 -8.73
N GLU A 181 5.58 -10.24 -8.58
CA GLU A 181 6.17 -8.92 -8.39
C GLU A 181 6.38 -8.23 -9.73
N TYR A 182 6.06 -6.93 -9.80
CA TYR A 182 6.27 -6.07 -10.98
C TYR A 182 7.38 -5.06 -10.69
N ASP A 183 8.16 -4.74 -11.71
CA ASP A 183 9.27 -3.78 -11.60
C ASP A 183 8.74 -2.32 -11.58
N VAL A 184 8.13 -1.97 -10.45
CA VAL A 184 7.61 -0.62 -10.21
C VAL A 184 8.73 0.42 -10.24
N LYS A 185 9.95 0.05 -9.82
CA LYS A 185 11.12 0.93 -9.87
C LYS A 185 11.47 1.32 -11.31
N ALA A 186 11.55 0.35 -12.21
CA ALA A 186 11.81 0.65 -13.62
C ALA A 186 10.67 1.45 -14.25
N ALA A 187 9.41 1.14 -13.90
CA ALA A 187 8.25 1.88 -14.36
C ALA A 187 8.27 3.35 -13.87
N ALA A 188 8.60 3.60 -12.61
CA ALA A 188 8.72 4.96 -12.06
C ALA A 188 9.84 5.75 -12.76
N ALA A 189 11.02 5.14 -12.89
CA ALA A 189 12.14 5.76 -13.59
C ALA A 189 11.80 6.10 -15.05
N LEU A 190 11.11 5.20 -15.76
CA LEU A 190 10.63 5.45 -17.11
C LEU A 190 9.65 6.62 -17.16
N CYS A 191 8.62 6.63 -16.34
CA CYS A 191 7.62 7.70 -16.27
C CYS A 191 8.26 9.06 -16.04
N HIS A 192 9.11 9.17 -15.01
CA HIS A 192 9.81 10.43 -14.69
C HIS A 192 10.79 10.87 -15.77
N SER A 193 11.34 9.96 -16.56
CA SER A 193 12.18 10.30 -17.71
C SER A 193 11.40 10.92 -18.88
N LYS A 194 10.09 10.68 -18.94
CA LYS A 194 9.19 11.18 -20.01
C LYS A 194 8.52 12.51 -19.65
N GLY A 195 8.52 12.92 -18.38
CA GLY A 195 7.93 14.18 -17.91
C GLY A 195 7.41 14.12 -16.48
N ASP A 196 6.56 15.08 -16.12
CA ASP A 196 5.94 15.19 -14.80
C ASP A 196 4.76 14.19 -14.67
N ILE A 197 5.05 12.89 -14.77
CA ILE A 197 4.07 11.81 -14.65
C ILE A 197 4.13 11.29 -13.23
N VAL A 198 3.01 11.40 -12.50
CA VAL A 198 2.89 10.89 -11.13
C VAL A 198 2.77 9.35 -11.15
N VAL A 199 3.55 8.67 -10.31
CA VAL A 199 3.55 7.21 -10.20
C VAL A 199 3.06 6.78 -8.83
N ILE A 200 2.02 5.92 -8.82
CA ILE A 200 1.41 5.37 -7.62
C ILE A 200 1.59 3.86 -7.60
N ALA A 201 2.07 3.34 -6.48
CA ALA A 201 2.17 1.90 -6.25
C ALA A 201 1.11 1.40 -5.25
N ASP A 202 0.39 0.35 -5.62
CA ASP A 202 -0.37 -0.46 -4.66
C ASP A 202 0.56 -1.52 -4.06
N GLY A 203 0.98 -1.27 -2.82
CA GLY A 203 1.85 -2.14 -2.02
C GLY A 203 1.09 -3.09 -1.11
N SER A 204 -0.21 -3.28 -1.29
CA SER A 204 -1.04 -4.11 -0.38
C SER A 204 -0.55 -5.55 -0.25
N GLN A 205 0.10 -6.10 -1.26
CA GLN A 205 0.69 -7.43 -1.20
C GLN A 205 2.22 -7.39 -1.08
N SER A 206 2.90 -6.36 -1.56
CA SER A 206 4.36 -6.31 -1.47
C SER A 206 4.84 -5.99 -0.06
N VAL A 207 4.27 -4.98 0.59
CA VAL A 207 4.71 -4.53 1.94
C VAL A 207 4.69 -5.64 2.98
N PRO A 208 3.68 -6.55 3.04
CA PRO A 208 3.72 -7.70 3.96
C PRO A 208 4.67 -8.83 3.55
N HIS A 209 5.12 -8.92 2.30
CA HIS A 209 5.83 -10.11 1.79
C HIS A 209 7.29 -9.88 1.42
N ILE A 210 7.65 -8.66 1.01
CA ILE A 210 9.02 -8.32 0.61
C ILE A 210 9.48 -7.04 1.33
N LYS A 211 10.78 -6.81 1.38
CA LYS A 211 11.30 -5.54 1.87
C LYS A 211 11.01 -4.45 0.83
N VAL A 212 10.22 -3.46 1.24
CA VAL A 212 9.93 -2.28 0.44
C VAL A 212 10.77 -1.11 0.91
N ASP A 213 11.40 -0.42 -0.03
CA ASP A 213 12.17 0.80 0.17
C ASP A 213 11.62 1.86 -0.79
N VAL A 214 10.82 2.80 -0.28
CA VAL A 214 10.11 3.76 -1.13
C VAL A 214 11.04 4.75 -1.80
N GLN A 215 12.20 5.06 -1.20
CA GLN A 215 13.19 5.93 -1.81
C GLN A 215 13.88 5.23 -3.00
N ASP A 216 14.16 3.93 -2.88
CA ASP A 216 14.72 3.12 -3.96
C ASP A 216 13.71 2.85 -5.08
N LEU A 217 12.44 2.67 -4.74
CA LEU A 217 11.34 2.52 -5.72
C LEU A 217 11.15 3.77 -6.58
N GLY A 218 11.36 4.96 -6.01
CA GLY A 218 11.20 6.22 -6.69
C GLY A 218 9.75 6.55 -7.08
N VAL A 219 8.76 5.95 -6.42
CA VAL A 219 7.35 6.27 -6.62
C VAL A 219 6.95 7.53 -5.85
N ASP A 220 5.94 8.25 -6.34
CA ASP A 220 5.41 9.43 -5.65
C ASP A 220 4.46 9.06 -4.50
N PHE A 221 3.74 7.94 -4.64
CA PHE A 221 2.83 7.42 -3.62
C PHE A 221 2.90 5.90 -3.52
N LEU A 222 2.86 5.41 -2.28
CA LEU A 222 2.70 3.99 -1.96
C LEU A 222 1.48 3.82 -1.05
N ALA A 223 0.53 2.98 -1.43
CA ALA A 223 -0.62 2.64 -0.58
C ALA A 223 -0.54 1.17 -0.14
N PHE A 224 -0.80 0.89 1.14
CA PHE A 224 -0.86 -0.47 1.66
C PHE A 224 -1.81 -0.60 2.86
N SER A 225 -2.06 -1.81 3.32
CA SER A 225 -3.02 -2.09 4.40
C SER A 225 -2.40 -2.88 5.53
N GLY A 226 -2.49 -2.36 6.76
CA GLY A 226 -2.01 -3.04 7.97
C GLY A 226 -2.67 -4.41 8.22
N HIS A 227 -3.96 -4.58 7.87
CA HIS A 227 -4.67 -5.85 8.09
C HIS A 227 -4.12 -7.04 7.29
N LYS A 228 -3.24 -6.82 6.30
CA LYS A 228 -2.53 -7.86 5.54
C LYS A 228 -1.13 -8.11 6.08
N MET A 229 -0.67 -7.32 7.06
CA MET A 229 0.64 -7.41 7.69
C MET A 229 0.54 -7.48 9.21
N LEU A 230 -0.37 -8.32 9.71
CA LEU A 230 -0.59 -8.68 11.10
C LEU A 230 -1.30 -7.61 11.97
N ALA A 231 -1.62 -6.44 11.44
CA ALA A 231 -2.27 -5.35 12.20
C ALA A 231 -3.77 -5.20 11.93
#